data_b6c5de84e8eacb18f0fc80a26d32a679
#
_entry.id   b6c5de84e8eacb18f0fc80a26d32a679
#
_cell.length_a   1.000
_cell.length_b   1.000
_cell.length_c   1.000
_cell.angle_alpha   90.00
_cell.angle_beta   90.00
_cell.angle_gamma   90.00
#
_symmetry.space_group_name_H-M   'P 1'
#
loop_
_entity.id
_entity.type
_entity.pdbx_description
1 polymer ?
#
loop_
_entity_poly.entity_id
_entity_poly.type
_entity_poly.pdbx_seq_one_letter_code
_entity_poly.pdbx_strand_id
1 'polypeptide(L)'
;MENYALAIANYFIELAHKDKIDIRPLKLMKLVYIAHGYILALLDKPTVGAKLEEVEAWQYGPVFPSVYYSFKQYGSQPIDKKTTVFDFSKIGSGEDCVYTPSLKCDEEKMVCEFVWRNYRNFNDSELVSKLHMNGTPWKECYKQGKNVVIPDKVTKRYYTLVAQNISKRINKQSQKDA
;
A
#
# COMPACT_ATOMS: atom_id res chain seq x y z
N MET A 1 -5.32 -6.12 17.65
CA MET A 1 -5.67 -6.28 16.22
C MET A 1 -4.63 -5.50 15.42
N GLU A 2 -3.84 -6.16 14.58
CA GLU A 2 -2.79 -5.46 13.84
C GLU A 2 -3.42 -4.65 12.70
N ASN A 3 -3.16 -3.34 12.69
CA ASN A 3 -3.59 -2.42 11.63
C ASN A 3 -2.65 -2.58 10.43
N TYR A 4 -2.93 -3.57 9.61
CA TYR A 4 -2.12 -3.98 8.46
C TYR A 4 -1.77 -2.84 7.49
N ALA A 5 -2.76 -2.08 7.03
CA ALA A 5 -2.51 -0.97 6.10
C ALA A 5 -1.62 0.10 6.73
N LEU A 6 -1.77 0.37 8.03
CA LEU A 6 -0.91 1.29 8.77
C LEU A 6 0.49 0.72 8.98
N ALA A 7 0.65 -0.59 9.14
CA ALA A 7 1.96 -1.23 9.22
C ALA A 7 2.75 -1.08 7.91
N ILE A 8 2.10 -1.29 6.75
CA ILE A 8 2.69 -1.01 5.43
C ILE A 8 3.03 0.47 5.29
N ALA A 9 2.12 1.37 5.67
CA ALA A 9 2.35 2.81 5.59
C ALA A 9 3.57 3.23 6.41
N ASN A 10 3.67 2.78 7.66
CA ASN A 10 4.80 3.04 8.54
C ASN A 10 6.11 2.50 7.98
N TYR A 11 6.08 1.35 7.30
CA TYR A 11 7.27 0.78 6.68
C TYR A 11 7.73 1.62 5.46
N PHE A 12 6.80 2.15 4.65
CA PHE A 12 7.18 3.09 3.58
C PHE A 12 7.74 4.41 4.11
N ILE A 13 7.25 4.91 5.22
CA ILE A 13 7.82 6.10 5.87
C ILE A 13 9.26 5.82 6.33
N GLU A 14 9.51 4.62 6.89
CA GLU A 14 10.85 4.20 7.27
C GLU A 14 11.81 4.12 6.07
N LEU A 15 11.37 3.52 4.95
CA LEU A 15 12.16 3.46 3.71
C LEU A 15 12.43 4.86 3.15
N ALA A 16 11.43 5.75 3.20
CA ALA A 16 11.56 7.13 2.75
C ALA A 16 12.59 7.90 3.57
N HIS A 17 12.55 7.78 4.90
CA HIS A 17 13.54 8.39 5.79
C HIS A 17 14.96 7.83 5.56
N LYS A 18 15.08 6.51 5.41
CA LYS A 18 16.37 5.84 5.11
C LYS A 18 17.00 6.38 3.83
N ASP A 19 16.20 6.56 2.78
CA ASP A 19 16.65 7.03 1.48
C ASP A 19 16.69 8.57 1.36
N LYS A 20 16.26 9.29 2.41
CA LYS A 20 16.14 10.77 2.44
C LYS A 20 15.25 11.32 1.31
N ILE A 21 14.16 10.61 1.04
CA ILE A 21 13.15 10.97 0.02
C ILE A 21 11.88 11.42 0.74
N ASP A 22 11.36 12.58 0.37
CA ASP A 22 10.08 13.06 0.89
C ASP A 22 8.93 12.18 0.41
N ILE A 23 8.08 11.75 1.35
CA ILE A 23 6.84 11.05 1.06
C ILE A 23 5.66 11.87 1.57
N ARG A 24 4.67 12.10 0.71
CA ARG A 24 3.45 12.86 1.02
C ARG A 24 2.25 11.92 1.14
N PRO A 25 1.15 12.35 1.79
CA PRO A 25 -0.01 11.48 2.02
C PRO A 25 -0.56 10.81 0.74
N LEU A 26 -0.71 11.56 -0.35
CA LEU A 26 -1.26 11.00 -1.59
C LEU A 26 -0.37 9.88 -2.14
N LYS A 27 0.94 10.09 -2.22
CA LYS A 27 1.91 9.08 -2.63
C LYS A 27 1.89 7.86 -1.70
N LEU A 28 1.91 8.09 -0.39
CA LEU A 28 1.87 7.03 0.60
C LEU A 28 0.66 6.11 0.40
N MET A 29 -0.55 6.68 0.27
CA MET A 29 -1.78 5.90 0.02
C MET A 29 -1.68 5.03 -1.24
N LYS A 30 -1.06 5.54 -2.32
CA LYS A 30 -0.90 4.76 -3.56
C LYS A 30 0.13 3.65 -3.40
N LEU A 31 1.24 3.90 -2.72
CA LEU A 31 2.24 2.86 -2.45
C LEU A 31 1.69 1.75 -1.56
N VAL A 32 0.90 2.09 -0.53
CA VAL A 32 0.24 1.10 0.34
C VAL A 32 -0.68 0.19 -0.47
N TYR A 33 -1.50 0.75 -1.35
CA TYR A 33 -2.39 -0.04 -2.21
C TYR A 33 -1.61 -0.93 -3.21
N ILE A 34 -0.55 -0.39 -3.83
CA ILE A 34 0.29 -1.16 -4.77
C ILE A 34 0.94 -2.33 -4.03
N ALA A 35 1.49 -2.10 -2.84
CA ALA A 35 2.08 -3.15 -2.02
C ALA A 35 1.06 -4.22 -1.63
N HIS A 36 -0.13 -3.82 -1.19
CA HIS A 36 -1.23 -4.74 -0.92
C HIS A 36 -1.54 -5.62 -2.14
N GLY A 37 -1.63 -5.04 -3.33
CA GLY A 37 -1.88 -5.78 -4.56
C GLY A 37 -0.81 -6.83 -4.86
N TYR A 38 0.46 -6.49 -4.73
CA TYR A 38 1.56 -7.45 -4.91
C TYR A 38 1.60 -8.51 -3.80
N ILE A 39 1.31 -8.15 -2.55
CA ILE A 39 1.21 -9.11 -1.43
C ILE A 39 0.12 -10.15 -1.71
N LEU A 40 -1.07 -9.72 -2.13
CA LEU A 40 -2.15 -10.63 -2.53
C LEU A 40 -1.76 -11.55 -3.70
N ALA A 41 -1.00 -11.01 -4.67
CA ALA A 41 -0.63 -11.75 -5.88
C ALA A 41 0.49 -12.76 -5.67
N LEU A 42 1.48 -12.42 -4.84
CA LEU A 42 2.72 -13.17 -4.70
C LEU A 42 2.73 -14.11 -3.49
N LEU A 43 2.08 -13.72 -2.40
CA LEU A 43 2.12 -14.47 -1.14
C LEU A 43 0.86 -15.33 -0.92
N ASP A 44 -0.15 -15.17 -1.76
CA ASP A 44 -1.45 -15.86 -1.65
C ASP A 44 -2.08 -15.77 -0.24
N LYS A 45 -1.69 -14.78 0.51
CA LYS A 45 -2.18 -14.54 1.86
C LYS A 45 -2.98 -13.26 1.87
N PRO A 46 -4.20 -13.28 2.41
CA PRO A 46 -4.68 -12.06 3.03
C PRO A 46 -3.76 -11.85 4.24
N THR A 47 -3.02 -10.78 4.25
CA THR A 47 -2.19 -10.41 5.39
C THR A 47 -3.05 -10.29 6.64
N VAL A 48 -2.42 -10.54 7.78
CA VAL A 48 -3.07 -10.39 9.09
C VAL A 48 -3.69 -9.00 9.18
N GLY A 49 -4.99 -8.92 9.35
CA GLY A 49 -5.72 -7.64 9.40
C GLY A 49 -6.35 -7.15 8.09
N ALA A 50 -6.00 -7.68 6.93
CA ALA A 50 -6.61 -7.30 5.63
C ALA A 50 -8.12 -7.58 5.56
N LYS A 51 -8.63 -8.46 6.41
CA LYS A 51 -10.07 -8.75 6.53
C LYS A 51 -10.87 -7.65 7.24
N LEU A 52 -10.21 -6.70 7.89
CA LEU A 52 -10.85 -5.73 8.77
C LEU A 52 -11.00 -4.36 8.12
N GLU A 53 -10.33 -4.12 7.00
CA GLU A 53 -10.40 -2.86 6.30
C GLU A 53 -10.42 -3.10 4.78
N GLU A 54 -11.44 -2.56 4.15
CA GLU A 54 -11.65 -2.64 2.72
C GLU A 54 -10.95 -1.48 2.01
N VAL A 55 -10.42 -1.75 0.81
CA VAL A 55 -9.92 -0.70 -0.08
C VAL A 55 -11.10 -0.03 -0.76
N GLU A 56 -11.13 1.30 -0.75
CA GLU A 56 -12.17 2.09 -1.40
C GLU A 56 -11.65 2.79 -2.66
N ALA A 57 -12.49 2.85 -3.69
CA ALA A 57 -12.22 3.59 -4.92
C ALA A 57 -12.65 5.06 -4.73
N TRP A 58 -11.71 5.93 -4.37
CA TRP A 58 -11.96 7.36 -4.22
C TRP A 58 -11.58 8.12 -5.51
N GLN A 59 -11.94 9.41 -5.57
CA GLN A 59 -11.70 10.25 -6.76
C GLN A 59 -10.23 10.25 -7.23
N TYR A 60 -9.28 10.24 -6.31
CA TYR A 60 -7.84 10.23 -6.63
C TYR A 60 -7.19 8.84 -6.51
N GLY A 61 -7.97 7.79 -6.74
CA GLY A 61 -7.48 6.42 -6.78
C GLY A 61 -7.85 5.59 -5.55
N PRO A 62 -7.35 4.35 -5.46
CA PRO A 62 -7.63 3.44 -4.36
C PRO A 62 -7.02 3.95 -3.04
N VAL A 63 -7.77 3.73 -1.94
CA VAL A 63 -7.42 4.21 -0.60
C VAL A 63 -7.80 3.18 0.46
N PHE A 64 -6.94 2.96 1.42
CA PHE A 64 -7.29 2.43 2.72
C PHE A 64 -7.73 3.58 3.63
N PRO A 65 -8.97 3.65 4.10
CA PRO A 65 -9.46 4.76 4.93
C PRO A 65 -8.60 5.04 6.16
N SER A 66 -8.09 4.01 6.85
CA SER A 66 -7.21 4.17 8.01
C SER A 66 -5.94 4.97 7.68
N VAL A 67 -5.33 4.70 6.53
CA VAL A 67 -4.13 5.40 6.06
C VAL A 67 -4.46 6.87 5.77
N TYR A 68 -5.56 7.14 5.07
CA TYR A 68 -6.00 8.51 4.82
C TYR A 68 -6.22 9.28 6.13
N TYR A 69 -7.01 8.74 7.06
CA TYR A 69 -7.35 9.44 8.31
C TYR A 69 -6.13 9.65 9.20
N SER A 70 -5.15 8.74 9.19
CA SER A 70 -3.92 8.86 9.99
C SER A 70 -2.97 9.94 9.46
N PHE A 71 -2.97 10.21 8.15
CA PHE A 71 -1.98 11.10 7.53
C PHE A 71 -2.56 12.35 6.86
N LYS A 72 -3.90 12.52 6.79
CA LYS A 72 -4.53 13.68 6.13
C LYS A 72 -4.11 15.03 6.71
N GLN A 73 -3.72 15.10 7.98
CA GLN A 73 -3.26 16.34 8.62
C GLN A 73 -2.01 16.94 7.98
N TYR A 74 -1.20 16.12 7.29
CA TYR A 74 -0.03 16.61 6.56
C TYR A 74 -0.38 17.37 5.27
N GLY A 75 -1.61 17.21 4.74
CA GLY A 75 -2.04 17.88 3.52
C GLY A 75 -1.11 17.57 2.34
N SER A 76 -0.39 18.58 1.87
CA SER A 76 0.63 18.45 0.81
C SER A 76 2.07 18.43 1.34
N GLN A 77 2.26 18.43 2.68
CA GLN A 77 3.59 18.43 3.29
C GLN A 77 4.15 17.00 3.40
N PRO A 78 5.47 16.85 3.44
CA PRO A 78 6.11 15.57 3.73
C PRO A 78 5.70 15.04 5.11
N ILE A 79 5.60 13.71 5.20
CA ILE A 79 5.32 13.01 6.45
C ILE A 79 6.64 12.81 7.20
N ASP A 80 6.72 13.35 8.41
CA ASP A 80 7.93 13.33 9.24
C ASP A 80 7.99 12.19 10.25
N LYS A 81 6.85 11.54 10.55
CA LYS A 81 6.79 10.47 11.57
C LYS A 81 5.78 9.38 11.24
N LYS A 82 6.03 8.19 11.77
CA LYS A 82 5.11 7.06 11.76
C LYS A 82 3.85 7.37 12.56
N THR A 83 2.73 6.72 12.19
CA THR A 83 1.50 6.78 12.99
C THR A 83 1.54 5.74 14.11
N THR A 84 0.86 6.07 15.21
CA THR A 84 0.60 5.17 16.34
C THR A 84 -0.89 4.88 16.43
N VAL A 85 -1.24 3.80 17.12
CA VAL A 85 -2.62 3.36 17.35
C VAL A 85 -2.82 3.10 18.83
N PHE A 86 -4.00 3.43 19.32
CA PHE A 86 -4.42 3.12 20.67
C PHE A 86 -5.15 1.76 20.72
N ASP A 87 -4.67 0.86 21.55
CA ASP A 87 -5.29 -0.45 21.80
C ASP A 87 -6.17 -0.40 23.06
N PHE A 88 -7.46 -0.25 22.82
CA PHE A 88 -8.45 -0.18 23.91
C PHE A 88 -8.51 -1.48 24.74
N SER A 89 -8.11 -2.63 24.20
CA SER A 89 -8.12 -3.91 24.93
C SER A 89 -7.11 -3.98 26.06
N LYS A 90 -6.10 -3.09 26.02
CA LYS A 90 -5.03 -3.00 27.02
C LYS A 90 -5.34 -2.05 28.19
N ILE A 91 -6.49 -1.40 28.18
CA ILE A 91 -6.88 -0.52 29.29
C ILE A 91 -7.01 -1.35 30.57
N GLY A 92 -6.26 -0.94 31.60
CA GLY A 92 -6.27 -1.62 32.90
C GLY A 92 -5.40 -2.87 33.01
N SER A 93 -4.69 -3.28 31.95
CA SER A 93 -3.78 -4.43 31.98
C SER A 93 -2.39 -4.13 32.54
N GLY A 94 -2.05 -2.84 32.72
CA GLY A 94 -0.69 -2.39 33.05
C GLY A 94 0.28 -2.36 31.87
N GLU A 95 -0.17 -2.72 30.66
CA GLU A 95 0.61 -2.62 29.43
C GLU A 95 0.43 -1.27 28.75
N ASP A 96 1.39 -0.90 27.88
CA ASP A 96 1.27 0.30 27.05
C ASP A 96 0.11 0.13 26.05
N CYS A 97 -0.85 1.04 26.12
CA CYS A 97 -2.01 1.09 25.23
C CYS A 97 -1.68 1.69 23.86
N VAL A 98 -0.54 2.36 23.69
CA VAL A 98 -0.14 2.99 22.43
C VAL A 98 0.95 2.16 21.77
N TYR A 99 0.77 1.79 20.50
CA TYR A 99 1.79 1.07 19.76
C TYR A 99 1.91 1.59 18.33
N THR A 100 3.09 1.37 17.73
CA THR A 100 3.36 1.69 16.33
C THR A 100 3.13 0.43 15.49
N PRO A 101 2.11 0.39 14.59
CA PRO A 101 1.91 -0.73 13.68
C PRO A 101 3.18 -1.00 12.85
N SER A 102 3.60 -2.26 12.78
CA SER A 102 4.81 -2.68 12.06
C SER A 102 4.61 -4.02 11.36
N LEU A 103 5.22 -4.19 10.19
CA LEU A 103 5.24 -5.46 9.47
C LEU A 103 6.08 -6.48 10.24
N LYS A 104 5.52 -7.67 10.48
CA LYS A 104 6.19 -8.79 11.16
C LYS A 104 6.75 -9.82 10.17
N CYS A 105 6.16 -9.91 8.98
CA CYS A 105 6.50 -10.87 7.94
C CYS A 105 7.59 -10.28 7.02
N ASP A 106 8.70 -10.99 6.88
CA ASP A 106 9.83 -10.51 6.08
C ASP A 106 9.51 -10.56 4.57
N GLU A 107 8.69 -11.51 4.12
CA GLU A 107 8.22 -11.55 2.74
C GLU A 107 7.38 -10.31 2.38
N GLU A 108 6.54 -9.84 3.31
CA GLU A 108 5.78 -8.60 3.11
C GLU A 108 6.69 -7.37 3.04
N LYS A 109 7.73 -7.31 3.89
CA LYS A 109 8.75 -6.26 3.81
C LYS A 109 9.49 -6.29 2.47
N MET A 110 9.89 -7.47 1.99
CA MET A 110 10.52 -7.63 0.67
C MET A 110 9.62 -7.13 -0.47
N VAL A 111 8.31 -7.39 -0.41
CA VAL A 111 7.35 -6.85 -1.39
C VAL A 111 7.27 -5.32 -1.29
N CYS A 112 7.21 -4.75 -0.09
CA CYS A 112 7.22 -3.30 0.10
C CYS A 112 8.51 -2.65 -0.42
N GLU A 113 9.67 -3.26 -0.20
CA GLU A 113 10.96 -2.80 -0.73
C GLU A 113 11.00 -2.87 -2.27
N PHE A 114 10.46 -3.96 -2.86
CA PHE A 114 10.30 -4.05 -4.31
C PHE A 114 9.43 -2.90 -4.84
N VAL A 115 8.28 -2.64 -4.22
CA VAL A 115 7.40 -1.53 -4.60
C VAL A 115 8.13 -0.20 -4.42
N TRP A 116 8.81 0.02 -3.30
CA TRP A 116 9.57 1.24 -3.07
C TRP A 116 10.60 1.49 -4.16
N ARG A 117 11.46 0.51 -4.47
CA ARG A 117 12.49 0.63 -5.51
C ARG A 117 11.92 1.00 -6.88
N ASN A 118 10.75 0.46 -7.23
CA ASN A 118 10.15 0.66 -8.55
C ASN A 118 9.29 1.93 -8.66
N TYR A 119 8.79 2.46 -7.53
CA TYR A 119 7.80 3.55 -7.54
C TYR A 119 8.23 4.81 -6.78
N ARG A 120 9.33 4.78 -6.02
CA ARG A 120 9.78 5.93 -5.21
C ARG A 120 10.04 7.21 -6.02
N ASN A 121 10.45 7.09 -7.27
CA ASN A 121 10.76 8.22 -8.15
C ASN A 121 9.54 8.80 -8.86
N PHE A 122 8.39 8.13 -8.82
CA PHE A 122 7.15 8.68 -9.37
C PHE A 122 6.60 9.77 -8.46
N ASN A 123 6.12 10.87 -9.06
CA ASN A 123 5.36 11.87 -8.34
C ASN A 123 3.89 11.41 -8.11
N ASP A 124 3.16 12.21 -7.32
CA ASP A 124 1.77 11.88 -6.95
C ASP A 124 0.85 11.74 -8.17
N SER A 125 0.96 12.64 -9.15
CA SER A 125 0.13 12.64 -10.37
C SER A 125 0.42 11.43 -11.26
N GLU A 126 1.68 11.03 -11.38
CA GLU A 126 2.09 9.85 -12.14
C GLU A 126 1.53 8.57 -11.52
N LEU A 127 1.56 8.43 -10.19
CA LEU A 127 0.98 7.28 -9.51
C LEU A 127 -0.55 7.24 -9.65
N VAL A 128 -1.22 8.38 -9.52
CA VAL A 128 -2.66 8.50 -9.76
C VAL A 128 -2.99 8.08 -11.19
N SER A 129 -2.27 8.63 -12.19
CA SER A 129 -2.48 8.30 -13.60
C SER A 129 -2.32 6.80 -13.88
N LYS A 130 -1.28 6.16 -13.32
CA LYS A 130 -1.06 4.71 -13.47
C LYS A 130 -2.24 3.89 -12.91
N LEU A 131 -2.76 4.26 -11.75
CA LEU A 131 -3.86 3.55 -11.10
C LEU A 131 -5.23 3.84 -11.74
N HIS A 132 -5.34 4.91 -12.55
CA HIS A 132 -6.54 5.28 -13.29
C HIS A 132 -6.61 4.69 -14.71
N MET A 133 -5.58 3.99 -15.16
CA MET A 133 -5.55 3.38 -16.50
C MET A 133 -6.67 2.36 -16.69
N ASN A 134 -7.09 2.16 -17.93
CA ASN A 134 -8.06 1.14 -18.28
C ASN A 134 -7.57 -0.26 -17.86
N GLY A 135 -8.47 -1.07 -17.33
CA GLY A 135 -8.16 -2.42 -16.84
C GLY A 135 -7.57 -2.48 -15.43
N THR A 136 -7.37 -1.35 -14.74
CA THR A 136 -6.98 -1.36 -13.34
C THR A 136 -8.19 -1.64 -12.43
N PRO A 137 -7.98 -2.22 -11.24
CA PRO A 137 -9.07 -2.48 -10.28
C PRO A 137 -9.85 -1.22 -9.90
N TRP A 138 -9.16 -0.08 -9.75
CA TRP A 138 -9.81 1.18 -9.48
C TRP A 138 -10.76 1.56 -10.63
N LYS A 139 -10.30 1.48 -11.87
CA LYS A 139 -11.12 1.86 -13.05
C LYS A 139 -12.35 0.97 -13.22
N GLU A 140 -12.24 -0.31 -12.84
CA GLU A 140 -13.38 -1.24 -12.86
C GLU A 140 -14.43 -0.91 -11.79
N CYS A 141 -14.01 -0.43 -10.61
CA CYS A 141 -14.89 -0.26 -9.45
C CYS A 141 -15.37 1.19 -9.24
N TYR A 142 -14.60 2.19 -9.68
CA TYR A 142 -14.87 3.59 -9.37
C TYR A 142 -16.23 4.07 -9.90
N LYS A 143 -16.99 4.71 -9.03
CA LYS A 143 -18.22 5.44 -9.37
C LYS A 143 -18.16 6.83 -8.76
N GLN A 144 -18.36 7.85 -9.58
CA GLN A 144 -18.31 9.24 -9.13
C GLN A 144 -19.27 9.48 -7.94
N GLY A 145 -18.75 10.14 -6.91
CA GLY A 145 -19.52 10.47 -5.70
C GLY A 145 -19.81 9.29 -4.77
N LYS A 146 -19.20 8.11 -5.00
CA LYS A 146 -19.35 6.92 -4.15
C LYS A 146 -18.00 6.34 -3.77
N ASN A 147 -17.85 5.94 -2.51
CA ASN A 147 -16.70 5.20 -2.02
C ASN A 147 -16.97 3.70 -2.20
N VAL A 148 -16.84 3.21 -3.44
CA VAL A 148 -17.10 1.80 -3.76
C VAL A 148 -15.91 0.96 -3.32
N VAL A 149 -16.19 -0.16 -2.66
CA VAL A 149 -15.16 -1.14 -2.28
C VAL A 149 -14.52 -1.77 -3.52
N ILE A 150 -13.20 -1.86 -3.53
CA ILE A 150 -12.43 -2.63 -4.50
C ILE A 150 -12.18 -4.01 -3.89
N PRO A 151 -12.84 -5.08 -4.37
CA PRO A 151 -12.65 -6.41 -3.80
C PRO A 151 -11.22 -6.93 -3.98
N ASP A 152 -10.67 -7.59 -2.96
CA ASP A 152 -9.33 -8.19 -3.00
C ASP A 152 -9.12 -9.13 -4.19
N LYS A 153 -10.16 -9.88 -4.58
CA LYS A 153 -10.10 -10.77 -5.76
C LYS A 153 -9.83 -10.02 -7.07
N VAL A 154 -10.34 -8.79 -7.21
CA VAL A 154 -10.11 -7.94 -8.39
C VAL A 154 -8.69 -7.41 -8.37
N THR A 155 -8.24 -6.93 -7.22
CA THR A 155 -6.87 -6.46 -6.98
C THR A 155 -5.86 -7.58 -7.23
N LYS A 156 -6.06 -8.76 -6.64
CA LYS A 156 -5.20 -9.95 -6.81
C LYS A 156 -5.09 -10.36 -8.27
N ARG A 157 -6.21 -10.49 -8.99
CA ARG A 157 -6.21 -10.84 -10.42
C ARG A 157 -5.33 -9.89 -11.24
N TYR A 158 -5.50 -8.58 -11.03
CA TYR A 158 -4.72 -7.57 -11.75
C TYR A 158 -3.22 -7.68 -11.44
N TYR A 159 -2.83 -7.70 -10.17
CA TYR A 159 -1.42 -7.74 -9.80
C TYR A 159 -0.74 -9.08 -10.12
N THR A 160 -1.48 -10.18 -10.16
CA THR A 160 -0.96 -11.46 -10.67
C THR A 160 -0.54 -11.35 -12.15
N LEU A 161 -1.37 -10.73 -12.99
CA LEU A 161 -1.02 -10.47 -14.39
C LEU A 161 0.17 -9.52 -14.53
N VAL A 162 0.23 -8.48 -13.71
CA VAL A 162 1.38 -7.53 -13.69
C VAL A 162 2.66 -8.26 -13.32
N ALA A 163 2.67 -9.07 -12.26
CA ALA A 163 3.82 -9.83 -11.81
C ALA A 163 4.30 -10.83 -12.88
N GLN A 164 3.38 -11.57 -13.53
CA GLN A 164 3.70 -12.48 -14.63
C GLN A 164 4.35 -11.77 -15.83
N ASN A 165 3.85 -10.59 -16.17
CA ASN A 165 4.42 -9.79 -17.25
C ASN A 165 5.84 -9.29 -16.94
N ILE A 166 6.10 -8.91 -15.69
CA ILE A 166 7.45 -8.55 -15.23
C ILE A 166 8.40 -9.74 -15.37
N SER A 167 8.02 -10.91 -14.86
CA SER A 167 8.82 -12.13 -14.95
C SER A 167 9.16 -12.51 -16.40
N LYS A 168 8.17 -12.43 -17.30
CA LYS A 168 8.39 -12.69 -18.73
C LYS A 168 9.39 -11.73 -19.39
N ARG A 169 9.39 -10.45 -18.97
CA ARG A 169 10.34 -9.45 -19.49
C ARG A 169 11.77 -9.74 -19.02
N ILE A 170 11.93 -10.05 -17.73
CA ILE A 170 13.25 -10.39 -17.15
C ILE A 170 13.81 -11.62 -17.86
N ASN A 171 13.04 -12.70 -18.03
CA ASN A 171 13.50 -13.92 -18.71
C ASN A 171 13.92 -13.68 -20.17
N LYS A 172 13.17 -12.81 -20.90
CA LYS A 172 13.55 -12.45 -22.28
C LYS A 172 14.83 -11.64 -22.35
N GLN A 173 15.11 -10.81 -21.33
CA GLN A 173 16.32 -10.01 -21.29
C GLN A 173 17.53 -10.88 -20.98
N SER A 174 17.43 -11.79 -20.01
CA SER A 174 18.49 -12.76 -19.69
C SER A 174 18.85 -13.70 -20.84
N GLN A 175 17.91 -14.01 -21.74
CA GLN A 175 18.14 -14.83 -22.95
C GLN A 175 18.79 -14.06 -24.10
N LYS A 176 18.80 -12.72 -24.07
CA LYS A 176 19.46 -11.89 -25.08
C LYS A 176 20.90 -11.54 -24.71
N ASP A 177 21.19 -11.61 -23.42
CA ASP A 177 22.51 -11.25 -22.84
C ASP A 177 23.40 -12.51 -22.62
N ALA A 178 22.89 -13.72 -22.96
CA ALA A 178 23.58 -15.00 -22.91
C ALA A 178 23.94 -15.50 -24.33
#